data_f808cc2b8898d1099540436e0c059c30
#
_entry.id   f808cc2b8898d1099540436e0c059c30
#
_cell.length_a   1.000
_cell.length_b   1.000
_cell.length_c   1.000
_cell.angle_alpha   90.00
_cell.angle_beta   90.00
_cell.angle_gamma   90.00
#
_symmetry.space_group_name_H-M   'P 1'
#
loop_
_entity.id
_entity.type
_entity.pdbx_description
1 polymer ?
#
loop_
_entity_poly.entity_id
_entity_poly.type
_entity_poly.pdbx_seq_one_letter_code
_entity_poly.pdbx_strand_id
1 'polypeptide(L)'
;MPRPFSEAPAVPDVDLLSPMLTREGSTWTADYQGLTLRTALQPIFSLSHKRVVGYEALIRAFDNDNSAVLPLHLFELAATDADNLLLDRLCRYLHISNYSSFHDQLNWLFLNVSPRVVSSGSQADSFFGELLKKTGLPPHRIVMEIVEQPTDDADKLRETVSYYQKLGCLTAIDDFGAGHSNFERIWNLSPDIVKLDRTLLTRATDDHKARQILNGIVGLLHQSGCLVLLEGVETHDQAMIAIDAGVDFVQGFYFQKPSILLDQMQHRDFANLDQLLSDYKSRNRVTLEPTDQLTSFFEQDFHRAVESLCQGSAMTEACRTLLNHPTVSRCYLVDENGVQIRDTLVSDTTSRNLDPRFRPLESTSSADWYRQQYLRQAIARPGSLQVTAPYLCITGAYMCVTLSLGYRENGRLNVLCCDILANALDGELSRL
;
A
#
# COMPACT_ATOMS: atom_id res chain seq x y z
N MET A 1 24.00 58.95 -8.53
CA MET A 1 23.76 58.27 -7.24
C MET A 1 23.12 56.95 -7.57
N PRO A 2 23.72 55.81 -7.22
CA PRO A 2 23.11 54.49 -7.39
C PRO A 2 21.94 54.36 -6.39
N ARG A 3 20.81 53.84 -6.82
CA ARG A 3 19.66 53.51 -5.96
C ARG A 3 20.08 52.41 -4.99
N PRO A 4 19.62 52.45 -3.72
CA PRO A 4 19.96 51.44 -2.75
C PRO A 4 19.40 50.10 -3.21
N PHE A 5 20.17 49.06 -2.94
CA PHE A 5 19.81 47.65 -3.13
C PHE A 5 18.41 47.42 -2.58
N SER A 6 17.52 46.88 -3.43
CA SER A 6 16.24 46.31 -3.01
C SER A 6 16.56 45.24 -1.95
N GLU A 7 16.13 45.45 -0.74
CA GLU A 7 16.13 44.39 0.27
C GLU A 7 15.43 43.16 -0.30
N ALA A 8 16.08 42.02 -0.21
CA ALA A 8 15.44 40.75 -0.53
C ALA A 8 14.15 40.66 0.28
N PRO A 9 13.01 40.21 -0.32
CA PRO A 9 11.76 40.13 0.39
C PRO A 9 11.98 39.29 1.67
N ALA A 10 11.55 39.87 2.82
CA ALA A 10 11.68 39.20 4.10
C ALA A 10 11.01 37.82 4.02
N VAL A 11 11.74 36.78 4.41
CA VAL A 11 11.20 35.41 4.44
C VAL A 11 10.07 35.38 5.47
N PRO A 12 8.81 35.01 5.11
CA PRO A 12 7.68 35.06 6.02
C PRO A 12 7.92 34.19 7.26
N ASP A 13 8.08 34.80 8.42
CA ASP A 13 8.18 34.12 9.70
C ASP A 13 6.80 34.01 10.40
N VAL A 14 6.76 33.37 11.57
CA VAL A 14 5.52 33.18 12.35
C VAL A 14 4.92 34.48 12.80
N ASP A 15 5.73 35.48 13.11
CA ASP A 15 5.26 36.78 13.62
C ASP A 15 4.69 37.64 12.49
N LEU A 16 5.24 37.55 11.29
CA LEU A 16 4.69 38.19 10.09
C LEU A 16 3.34 37.59 9.68
N LEU A 17 3.15 36.27 9.81
CA LEU A 17 1.91 35.58 9.44
C LEU A 17 0.82 35.70 10.53
N SER A 18 1.19 35.87 11.79
CA SER A 18 0.24 35.89 12.90
C SER A 18 -0.90 36.90 12.72
N PRO A 19 -0.67 38.16 12.25
CA PRO A 19 -1.73 39.11 12.00
C PRO A 19 -2.68 38.75 10.84
N MET A 20 -2.30 37.85 9.97
CA MET A 20 -3.15 37.38 8.85
C MET A 20 -4.19 36.32 9.30
N LEU A 21 -4.06 35.78 10.51
CA LEU A 21 -5.02 34.88 11.09
C LEU A 21 -6.03 35.62 11.95
N THR A 22 -7.30 35.36 11.73
CA THR A 22 -8.41 35.89 12.51
C THR A 22 -9.14 34.76 13.22
N ARG A 23 -9.47 34.92 14.50
CA ARG A 23 -10.23 33.92 15.23
C ARG A 23 -11.72 34.18 15.13
N GLU A 24 -12.47 33.21 14.64
CA GLU A 24 -13.93 33.24 14.54
C GLU A 24 -14.53 32.12 15.44
N GLY A 25 -14.90 32.51 16.67
CA GLY A 25 -15.39 31.52 17.66
C GLY A 25 -14.34 30.48 18.06
N SER A 26 -14.57 29.21 17.73
CA SER A 26 -13.65 28.12 18.01
C SER A 26 -12.63 27.87 16.86
N THR A 27 -12.81 28.51 15.70
CA THR A 27 -11.99 28.29 14.50
C THR A 27 -11.16 29.52 14.14
N TRP A 28 -10.08 29.27 13.39
CA TRP A 28 -9.25 30.30 12.79
C TRP A 28 -9.50 30.36 11.29
N THR A 29 -9.50 31.58 10.75
CA THR A 29 -9.52 31.87 9.32
C THR A 29 -8.28 32.69 8.97
N ALA A 30 -7.93 32.77 7.70
CA ALA A 30 -6.87 33.64 7.23
C ALA A 30 -7.30 34.35 5.94
N ASP A 31 -6.80 35.59 5.75
CA ASP A 31 -7.02 36.33 4.50
C ASP A 31 -5.81 36.21 3.58
N TYR A 32 -6.07 35.90 2.31
CA TYR A 32 -5.06 35.87 1.27
C TYR A 32 -5.62 36.44 -0.05
N GLN A 33 -5.10 37.59 -0.49
CA GLN A 33 -5.49 38.26 -1.73
C GLN A 33 -7.02 38.44 -1.93
N GLY A 34 -7.74 38.77 -0.83
CA GLY A 34 -9.19 38.97 -0.85
C GLY A 34 -10.02 37.68 -0.76
N LEU A 35 -9.37 36.55 -0.52
CA LEU A 35 -10.02 35.28 -0.24
C LEU A 35 -9.93 34.94 1.25
N THR A 36 -11.03 34.45 1.84
CA THR A 36 -11.04 33.87 3.16
C THR A 36 -10.65 32.41 3.11
N LEU A 37 -9.56 32.05 3.78
CA LEU A 37 -9.06 30.69 3.89
C LEU A 37 -9.60 30.00 5.14
N ARG A 38 -10.05 28.73 4.99
CA ARG A 38 -10.54 27.89 6.08
C ARG A 38 -9.90 26.51 6.02
N THR A 39 -9.75 25.85 7.16
CA THR A 39 -9.33 24.46 7.27
C THR A 39 -10.54 23.55 7.12
N ALA A 40 -10.47 22.57 6.23
CA ALA A 40 -11.30 21.38 6.29
C ALA A 40 -10.45 20.20 6.75
N LEU A 41 -10.99 19.37 7.63
CA LEU A 41 -10.34 18.13 8.06
C LEU A 41 -11.04 16.94 7.42
N GLN A 42 -10.26 15.99 6.90
CA GLN A 42 -10.77 14.71 6.42
C GLN A 42 -10.18 13.59 7.27
N PRO A 43 -11.01 12.74 7.91
CA PRO A 43 -10.50 11.69 8.78
C PRO A 43 -9.86 10.55 8.02
N ILE A 44 -8.81 10.00 8.63
CA ILE A 44 -8.09 8.80 8.23
C ILE A 44 -8.39 7.71 9.26
N PHE A 45 -8.85 6.55 8.78
CA PHE A 45 -9.29 5.46 9.62
C PHE A 45 -8.28 4.32 9.65
N SER A 46 -8.01 3.77 10.81
CA SER A 46 -7.32 2.48 10.94
C SER A 46 -8.34 1.36 10.92
N LEU A 47 -8.17 0.44 9.97
CA LEU A 47 -9.01 -0.75 9.86
C LEU A 47 -8.86 -1.68 11.07
N SER A 48 -7.62 -1.88 11.54
CA SER A 48 -7.33 -2.75 12.69
C SER A 48 -7.80 -2.16 14.02
N HIS A 49 -7.64 -0.85 14.23
CA HIS A 49 -8.01 -0.18 15.49
C HIS A 49 -9.46 0.28 15.52
N LYS A 50 -10.17 0.21 14.40
CA LYS A 50 -11.58 0.57 14.25
C LYS A 50 -11.88 2.01 14.71
N ARG A 51 -11.00 2.94 14.41
CA ARG A 51 -11.12 4.35 14.81
C ARG A 51 -10.36 5.29 13.89
N VAL A 52 -10.65 6.56 14.01
CA VAL A 52 -9.83 7.62 13.42
C VAL A 52 -8.44 7.60 14.08
N VAL A 53 -7.40 7.70 13.27
CA VAL A 53 -5.99 7.80 13.69
C VAL A 53 -5.34 9.09 13.26
N GLY A 54 -5.95 9.82 12.32
CA GLY A 54 -5.45 11.08 11.84
C GLY A 54 -6.49 11.87 11.06
N TYR A 55 -6.14 13.08 10.72
CA TYR A 55 -6.92 13.98 9.88
C TYR A 55 -6.00 14.65 8.87
N GLU A 56 -6.36 14.58 7.60
CA GLU A 56 -5.71 15.39 6.58
C GLU A 56 -6.30 16.80 6.58
N ALA A 57 -5.42 17.80 6.63
CA ALA A 57 -5.81 19.19 6.59
C ALA A 57 -5.81 19.71 5.16
N LEU A 58 -6.99 20.10 4.72
CA LEU A 58 -7.25 20.55 3.36
C LEU A 58 -7.65 22.04 3.38
N ILE A 59 -6.98 22.85 2.56
CA ILE A 59 -7.35 24.25 2.43
C ILE A 59 -8.67 24.42 1.67
N ARG A 60 -9.50 25.33 2.13
CA ARG A 60 -10.71 25.79 1.46
C ARG A 60 -10.67 27.31 1.39
N ALA A 61 -10.88 27.84 0.20
CA ALA A 61 -10.91 29.30 -0.05
C ALA A 61 -12.32 29.72 -0.44
N PHE A 62 -12.70 30.91 0.01
CA PHE A 62 -14.00 31.51 -0.26
C PHE A 62 -13.80 32.98 -0.66
N ASP A 63 -14.56 33.44 -1.63
CA ASP A 63 -14.61 34.84 -2.02
C ASP A 63 -15.48 35.70 -1.07
N ASN A 64 -15.59 36.99 -1.36
CA ASN A 64 -16.38 37.93 -0.55
C ASN A 64 -17.88 37.60 -0.52
N ASP A 65 -18.40 36.86 -1.51
CA ASP A 65 -19.77 36.39 -1.57
C ASP A 65 -19.95 35.02 -0.87
N ASN A 66 -18.89 34.55 -0.16
CA ASN A 66 -18.80 33.23 0.47
C ASN A 66 -18.98 32.06 -0.55
N SER A 67 -18.65 32.27 -1.82
CA SER A 67 -18.61 31.25 -2.83
C SER A 67 -17.28 30.50 -2.77
N ALA A 68 -17.32 29.16 -2.90
CA ALA A 68 -16.11 28.35 -2.81
C ALA A 68 -15.22 28.53 -4.05
N VAL A 69 -13.93 28.80 -3.80
CA VAL A 69 -12.88 28.87 -4.82
C VAL A 69 -12.08 27.55 -4.79
N LEU A 70 -11.85 26.99 -5.98
CA LEU A 70 -11.10 25.73 -6.08
C LEU A 70 -9.65 25.90 -5.59
N PRO A 71 -9.08 24.93 -4.88
CA PRO A 71 -7.69 25.00 -4.40
C PRO A 71 -6.69 25.29 -5.52
N LEU A 72 -6.90 24.74 -6.72
CA LEU A 72 -6.05 25.03 -7.88
C LEU A 72 -5.98 26.53 -8.19
N HIS A 73 -7.13 27.21 -8.23
CA HIS A 73 -7.18 28.65 -8.48
C HIS A 73 -6.53 29.46 -7.36
N LEU A 74 -6.66 29.01 -6.09
CA LEU A 74 -5.96 29.64 -4.97
C LEU A 74 -4.43 29.59 -5.16
N PHE A 75 -3.88 28.44 -5.55
CA PHE A 75 -2.44 28.30 -5.78
C PHE A 75 -1.95 28.97 -7.04
N GLU A 76 -2.81 29.16 -8.06
CA GLU A 76 -2.50 29.97 -9.26
C GLU A 76 -2.34 31.45 -8.95
N LEU A 77 -2.98 31.97 -7.91
CA LEU A 77 -2.80 33.36 -7.45
C LEU A 77 -1.39 33.62 -6.91
N ALA A 78 -0.73 32.59 -6.39
CA ALA A 78 0.66 32.67 -5.92
C ALA A 78 1.62 32.69 -7.13
N ALA A 79 1.80 33.86 -7.75
CA ALA A 79 2.50 34.01 -9.01
C ALA A 79 4.03 33.88 -8.90
N THR A 80 4.61 34.17 -7.74
CA THR A 80 6.05 34.12 -7.47
C THR A 80 6.40 33.02 -6.48
N ASP A 81 7.68 32.64 -6.42
CA ASP A 81 8.15 31.68 -5.40
C ASP A 81 7.97 32.22 -3.97
N ALA A 82 8.09 33.54 -3.78
CA ALA A 82 7.82 34.20 -2.50
C ALA A 82 6.34 34.10 -2.12
N ASP A 83 5.41 34.29 -3.07
CA ASP A 83 3.97 34.13 -2.84
C ASP A 83 3.62 32.67 -2.53
N ASN A 84 4.21 31.72 -3.25
CA ASN A 84 4.04 30.31 -2.98
C ASN A 84 4.51 29.90 -1.58
N LEU A 85 5.67 30.42 -1.14
CA LEU A 85 6.21 30.18 0.19
C LEU A 85 5.31 30.81 1.26
N LEU A 86 4.82 32.04 1.02
CA LEU A 86 3.90 32.73 1.93
C LEU A 86 2.60 31.94 2.08
N LEU A 87 1.98 31.53 0.97
CA LEU A 87 0.71 30.80 0.99
C LEU A 87 0.87 29.43 1.66
N ASP A 88 1.92 28.69 1.36
CA ASP A 88 2.21 27.39 1.98
C ASP A 88 2.37 27.53 3.51
N ARG A 89 3.15 28.50 3.97
CA ARG A 89 3.33 28.75 5.40
C ARG A 89 2.04 29.21 6.09
N LEU A 90 1.27 30.07 5.42
CA LEU A 90 -0.02 30.53 5.92
C LEU A 90 -1.01 29.39 6.07
N CYS A 91 -1.10 28.51 5.07
CA CYS A 91 -1.93 27.30 5.12
C CYS A 91 -1.53 26.40 6.30
N ARG A 92 -0.25 26.12 6.47
CA ARG A 92 0.24 25.28 7.58
C ARG A 92 -0.02 25.90 8.94
N TYR A 93 0.18 27.23 9.08
CA TYR A 93 -0.13 27.91 10.31
C TYR A 93 -1.63 27.88 10.64
N LEU A 94 -2.48 28.13 9.65
CA LEU A 94 -3.94 28.04 9.79
C LEU A 94 -4.37 26.62 10.19
N HIS A 95 -3.85 25.60 9.53
CA HIS A 95 -4.20 24.20 9.81
C HIS A 95 -3.79 23.77 11.22
N ILE A 96 -2.57 24.08 11.64
CA ILE A 96 -2.08 23.74 12.98
C ILE A 96 -2.86 24.51 14.06
N SER A 97 -3.19 25.80 13.85
CA SER A 97 -3.96 26.59 14.78
C SER A 97 -5.38 26.03 14.98
N ASN A 98 -6.03 25.64 13.88
CA ASN A 98 -7.34 25.01 13.94
C ASN A 98 -7.28 23.63 14.61
N TYR A 99 -6.30 22.81 14.27
CA TYR A 99 -6.14 21.48 14.86
C TYR A 99 -5.81 21.55 16.36
N SER A 100 -4.98 22.49 16.79
CA SER A 100 -4.69 22.70 18.20
C SER A 100 -5.93 23.11 19.00
N SER A 101 -6.87 23.83 18.37
CA SER A 101 -8.17 24.20 18.97
C SER A 101 -9.17 23.04 19.00
N PHE A 102 -8.93 21.99 18.22
CA PHE A 102 -9.81 20.83 18.10
C PHE A 102 -9.79 19.87 19.31
N HIS A 103 -8.91 20.12 20.30
CA HIS A 103 -8.79 19.32 21.54
C HIS A 103 -8.53 17.82 21.35
N ASP A 104 -8.13 17.40 20.18
CA ASP A 104 -7.64 16.04 19.95
C ASP A 104 -6.22 15.92 20.51
N GLN A 105 -5.95 14.92 21.34
CA GLN A 105 -4.64 14.70 21.94
C GLN A 105 -3.95 13.43 21.47
N LEU A 106 -4.59 12.66 20.59
CA LEU A 106 -4.10 11.34 20.20
C LEU A 106 -3.77 11.25 18.71
N ASN A 107 -4.65 11.74 17.84
CA ASN A 107 -4.57 11.51 16.41
C ASN A 107 -3.51 12.38 15.71
N TRP A 108 -3.12 11.96 14.53
CA TRP A 108 -2.17 12.71 13.68
C TRP A 108 -2.86 13.81 12.89
N LEU A 109 -2.11 14.87 12.61
CA LEU A 109 -2.44 15.88 11.61
C LEU A 109 -1.55 15.70 10.40
N PHE A 110 -2.15 15.41 9.25
CA PHE A 110 -1.46 15.31 7.98
C PHE A 110 -1.43 16.68 7.29
N LEU A 111 -0.25 17.09 6.85
CA LEU A 111 0.01 18.41 6.28
C LEU A 111 0.76 18.29 4.95
N ASN A 112 0.19 18.83 3.91
CA ASN A 112 0.81 18.90 2.59
C ASN A 112 2.02 19.85 2.59
N VAL A 113 3.09 19.45 1.90
CA VAL A 113 4.27 20.28 1.64
C VAL A 113 4.32 20.57 0.15
N SER A 114 4.30 21.87 -0.20
CA SER A 114 4.40 22.26 -1.60
C SER A 114 5.77 21.86 -2.19
N PRO A 115 5.83 21.19 -3.35
CA PRO A 115 7.09 20.86 -4.02
C PRO A 115 7.96 22.09 -4.32
N ARG A 116 7.35 23.26 -4.55
CA ARG A 116 8.07 24.51 -4.77
C ARG A 116 8.79 25.01 -3.52
N VAL A 117 8.23 24.75 -2.34
CA VAL A 117 8.87 25.09 -1.06
C VAL A 117 10.09 24.20 -0.82
N VAL A 118 9.99 22.91 -1.18
CA VAL A 118 11.12 21.97 -1.14
C VAL A 118 12.29 22.47 -2.00
N SER A 119 11.99 23.01 -3.19
CA SER A 119 13.01 23.52 -4.12
C SER A 119 13.70 24.81 -3.65
N SER A 120 13.12 25.58 -2.73
CA SER A 120 13.66 26.88 -2.26
C SER A 120 14.75 26.76 -1.17
N GLY A 121 15.01 25.57 -0.64
CA GLY A 121 16.17 25.29 0.24
C GLY A 121 15.97 25.63 1.72
N SER A 122 17.06 25.47 2.49
CA SER A 122 17.12 25.39 3.96
C SER A 122 16.62 26.60 4.78
N GLN A 123 16.36 27.76 4.18
CA GLN A 123 15.75 28.89 4.91
C GLN A 123 14.27 28.66 5.27
N ALA A 124 13.64 27.62 4.71
CA ALA A 124 12.29 27.20 5.05
C ALA A 124 12.20 26.62 6.48
N ASP A 125 13.30 26.23 7.08
CA ASP A 125 13.37 25.25 8.16
C ASP A 125 13.08 25.83 9.55
N SER A 126 13.48 27.07 9.85
CA SER A 126 13.24 27.67 11.18
C SER A 126 11.75 27.91 11.44
N PHE A 127 10.99 28.29 10.41
CA PHE A 127 9.57 28.62 10.51
C PHE A 127 8.74 27.50 11.15
N PHE A 128 8.89 26.26 10.65
CA PHE A 128 8.05 25.15 11.11
C PHE A 128 8.34 24.78 12.57
N GLY A 129 9.60 24.75 12.96
CA GLY A 129 10.01 24.53 14.35
C GLY A 129 9.51 25.62 15.30
N GLU A 130 9.51 26.89 14.88
CA GLU A 130 8.96 28.02 15.65
C GLU A 130 7.43 27.94 15.76
N LEU A 131 6.76 27.56 14.66
CA LEU A 131 5.31 27.37 14.63
C LEU A 131 4.87 26.29 15.64
N LEU A 132 5.56 25.16 15.68
CA LEU A 132 5.28 24.09 16.63
C LEU A 132 5.48 24.55 18.09
N LYS A 133 6.54 25.30 18.37
CA LYS A 133 6.77 25.89 19.70
C LYS A 133 5.66 26.85 20.09
N LYS A 134 5.21 27.73 19.16
CA LYS A 134 4.17 28.71 19.39
C LYS A 134 2.81 28.07 19.65
N THR A 135 2.47 27.02 18.92
CA THR A 135 1.16 26.34 19.01
C THR A 135 1.13 25.24 20.08
N GLY A 136 2.29 24.76 20.52
CA GLY A 136 2.40 23.67 21.49
C GLY A 136 2.06 22.29 20.93
N LEU A 137 1.87 22.16 19.60
CA LEU A 137 1.57 20.86 18.98
C LEU A 137 2.84 20.00 18.89
N PRO A 138 2.87 18.80 19.50
CA PRO A 138 4.06 17.96 19.48
C PRO A 138 4.39 17.47 18.05
N PRO A 139 5.66 17.49 17.62
CA PRO A 139 6.06 17.06 16.27
C PRO A 139 5.61 15.65 15.89
N HIS A 140 5.65 14.70 16.82
CA HIS A 140 5.25 13.30 16.59
C HIS A 140 3.75 13.12 16.30
N ARG A 141 2.98 14.18 16.42
CA ARG A 141 1.57 14.21 16.02
C ARG A 141 1.34 14.78 14.62
N ILE A 142 2.39 15.05 13.89
CA ILE A 142 2.32 15.59 12.54
C ILE A 142 2.91 14.59 11.54
N VAL A 143 2.20 14.42 10.43
CA VAL A 143 2.66 13.70 9.26
C VAL A 143 2.84 14.72 8.13
N MET A 144 4.06 14.85 7.62
CA MET A 144 4.36 15.73 6.49
C MET A 144 4.18 14.95 5.19
N GLU A 145 3.24 15.37 4.35
CA GLU A 145 2.92 14.75 3.07
C GLU A 145 3.74 15.37 1.95
N ILE A 146 4.46 14.53 1.23
CA ILE A 146 5.36 14.93 0.17
C ILE A 146 4.82 14.35 -1.13
N VAL A 147 4.37 15.24 -2.04
CA VAL A 147 3.77 14.85 -3.31
C VAL A 147 4.79 14.16 -4.22
N GLU A 148 4.36 13.10 -4.89
CA GLU A 148 5.15 12.33 -5.85
C GLU A 148 5.29 13.07 -7.20
N GLN A 149 5.82 14.32 -7.22
CA GLN A 149 6.14 15.00 -8.47
C GLN A 149 7.63 14.86 -8.81
N PRO A 150 7.99 14.81 -10.10
CA PRO A 150 9.39 14.90 -10.51
C PRO A 150 9.98 16.19 -9.93
N THR A 151 10.93 16.07 -9.03
CA THR A 151 11.70 17.19 -8.53
C THR A 151 13.04 17.18 -9.25
N ASP A 152 13.42 18.34 -9.81
CA ASP A 152 14.72 18.50 -10.46
C ASP A 152 15.91 18.39 -9.48
N ASP A 153 15.62 18.36 -8.16
CA ASP A 153 16.59 18.35 -7.09
C ASP A 153 16.24 17.31 -6.00
N ALA A 154 16.64 16.05 -6.24
CA ALA A 154 16.41 14.95 -5.30
C ALA A 154 17.14 15.14 -3.95
N ASP A 155 18.26 15.87 -3.93
CA ASP A 155 19.03 16.12 -2.72
C ASP A 155 18.33 17.10 -1.80
N LYS A 156 17.75 18.17 -2.34
CA LYS A 156 16.93 19.10 -1.54
C LYS A 156 15.69 18.43 -0.96
N LEU A 157 15.06 17.54 -1.74
CA LEU A 157 13.93 16.75 -1.24
C LEU A 157 14.35 15.90 -0.03
N ARG A 158 15.49 15.21 -0.15
CA ARG A 158 16.05 14.40 0.96
C ARG A 158 16.40 15.26 2.18
N GLU A 159 16.98 16.42 1.98
CA GLU A 159 17.28 17.37 3.08
C GLU A 159 16.01 17.82 3.79
N THR A 160 14.96 18.16 3.02
CA THR A 160 13.67 18.60 3.58
C THR A 160 13.00 17.49 4.38
N VAL A 161 12.96 16.26 3.86
CA VAL A 161 12.42 15.09 4.58
C VAL A 161 13.21 14.85 5.87
N SER A 162 14.55 14.82 5.76
CA SER A 162 15.45 14.63 6.90
C SER A 162 15.25 15.71 7.98
N TYR A 163 14.94 16.94 7.60
CA TYR A 163 14.64 18.01 8.54
C TYR A 163 13.38 17.70 9.36
N TYR A 164 12.26 17.35 8.71
CA TYR A 164 11.03 17.01 9.42
C TYR A 164 11.18 15.77 10.32
N GLN A 165 11.89 14.74 9.83
CA GLN A 165 12.20 13.55 10.63
C GLN A 165 13.06 13.89 11.87
N LYS A 166 14.05 14.78 11.74
CA LYS A 166 14.88 15.27 12.87
C LYS A 166 14.09 16.10 13.89
N LEU A 167 13.05 16.80 13.44
CA LEU A 167 12.11 17.48 14.35
C LEU A 167 11.23 16.48 15.12
N GLY A 168 11.15 15.22 14.68
CA GLY A 168 10.30 14.17 15.26
C GLY A 168 8.93 14.05 14.60
N CYS A 169 8.73 14.64 13.41
CA CYS A 169 7.54 14.44 12.60
C CYS A 169 7.61 13.09 11.87
N LEU A 170 6.45 12.51 11.58
CA LEU A 170 6.30 11.45 10.59
C LEU A 170 6.31 12.04 9.19
N THR A 171 6.68 11.22 8.21
CA THR A 171 6.69 11.59 6.79
C THR A 171 5.88 10.63 5.95
N ALA A 172 5.15 11.14 4.98
CA ALA A 172 4.36 10.35 4.03
C ALA A 172 4.73 10.72 2.59
N ILE A 173 4.81 9.71 1.71
CA ILE A 173 4.81 9.91 0.26
C ILE A 173 3.36 9.89 -0.18
N ASP A 174 2.93 10.94 -0.91
CA ASP A 174 1.57 11.12 -1.40
C ASP A 174 1.45 10.75 -2.89
N ASP A 175 0.21 10.42 -3.34
CA ASP A 175 -0.14 10.08 -4.73
C ASP A 175 0.63 8.88 -5.33
N PHE A 176 1.11 7.93 -4.50
CA PHE A 176 1.85 6.77 -5.02
C PHE A 176 0.96 5.90 -5.91
N GLY A 177 1.37 5.73 -7.16
CA GLY A 177 0.62 4.97 -8.16
C GLY A 177 -0.13 5.80 -9.19
N ALA A 178 -0.13 7.14 -9.09
CA ALA A 178 -0.80 8.05 -10.03
C ALA A 178 -0.13 8.14 -11.43
N GLY A 179 1.02 7.48 -11.63
CA GLY A 179 1.66 7.38 -12.95
C GLY A 179 3.17 7.61 -13.00
N HIS A 180 3.76 8.15 -11.96
CA HIS A 180 5.21 8.43 -11.87
C HIS A 180 5.88 7.68 -10.70
N SER A 181 5.24 6.60 -10.21
CA SER A 181 5.70 5.87 -9.02
C SER A 181 7.11 5.34 -9.15
N ASN A 182 7.99 5.85 -8.30
CA ASN A 182 9.37 5.43 -8.23
C ASN A 182 9.70 4.86 -6.86
N PHE A 183 9.89 3.53 -6.78
CA PHE A 183 10.34 2.85 -5.55
C PHE A 183 11.68 3.39 -5.03
N GLU A 184 12.50 4.01 -5.89
CA GLU A 184 13.75 4.66 -5.50
C GLU A 184 13.53 5.75 -4.43
N ARG A 185 12.39 6.46 -4.49
CA ARG A 185 12.02 7.45 -3.48
C ARG A 185 11.78 6.83 -2.11
N ILE A 186 11.13 5.66 -2.06
CA ILE A 186 10.91 4.94 -0.80
C ILE A 186 12.24 4.61 -0.15
N TRP A 187 13.22 4.11 -0.91
CA TRP A 187 14.56 3.82 -0.39
C TRP A 187 15.33 5.07 0.04
N ASN A 188 15.24 6.14 -0.76
CA ASN A 188 16.01 7.36 -0.51
C ASN A 188 15.45 8.21 0.61
N LEU A 189 14.14 8.20 0.82
CA LEU A 189 13.45 9.05 1.79
C LEU A 189 13.06 8.31 3.06
N SER A 190 12.97 6.97 3.02
CA SER A 190 12.53 6.12 4.14
C SER A 190 11.30 6.69 4.85
N PRO A 191 10.15 6.83 4.15
CA PRO A 191 8.95 7.41 4.73
C PRO A 191 8.33 6.46 5.75
N ASP A 192 7.59 7.01 6.72
CA ASP A 192 6.82 6.23 7.69
C ASP A 192 5.53 5.69 7.08
N ILE A 193 4.94 6.44 6.13
CA ILE A 193 3.65 6.14 5.50
C ILE A 193 3.77 6.30 3.98
N VAL A 194 3.06 5.46 3.21
CA VAL A 194 2.86 5.64 1.77
C VAL A 194 1.37 5.71 1.50
N LYS A 195 0.91 6.80 0.87
CA LYS A 195 -0.48 7.00 0.46
C LYS A 195 -0.64 6.50 -0.97
N LEU A 196 -1.47 5.47 -1.15
CA LEU A 196 -1.79 4.90 -2.45
C LEU A 196 -2.92 5.69 -3.10
N ASP A 197 -2.66 6.20 -4.31
CA ASP A 197 -3.63 6.98 -5.08
C ASP A 197 -4.87 6.14 -5.46
N ARG A 198 -6.02 6.79 -5.50
CA ARG A 198 -7.31 6.20 -5.85
C ARG A 198 -7.34 5.49 -7.21
N THR A 199 -6.45 5.82 -8.14
CA THR A 199 -6.40 5.17 -9.46
C THR A 199 -6.05 3.69 -9.36
N LEU A 200 -5.22 3.30 -8.39
CA LEU A 200 -4.91 1.89 -8.10
C LEU A 200 -6.16 1.16 -7.62
N LEU A 201 -6.92 1.78 -6.72
CA LEU A 201 -8.17 1.21 -6.19
C LEU A 201 -9.25 1.10 -7.27
N THR A 202 -9.42 2.14 -8.07
CA THR A 202 -10.39 2.13 -9.19
C THR A 202 -10.09 0.98 -10.16
N ARG A 203 -8.82 0.81 -10.56
CA ARG A 203 -8.41 -0.31 -11.40
C ARG A 203 -8.63 -1.67 -10.73
N ALA A 204 -8.33 -1.78 -9.43
CA ALA A 204 -8.54 -3.01 -8.68
C ALA A 204 -10.02 -3.37 -8.50
N THR A 205 -10.94 -2.42 -8.64
CA THR A 205 -12.38 -2.69 -8.60
C THR A 205 -12.83 -3.47 -9.85
N ASP A 206 -12.30 -3.11 -11.01
CA ASP A 206 -12.76 -3.62 -12.30
C ASP A 206 -11.91 -4.81 -12.81
N ASP A 207 -10.68 -4.96 -12.32
CA ASP A 207 -9.72 -5.96 -12.82
C ASP A 207 -9.09 -6.76 -11.68
N HIS A 208 -9.29 -8.08 -11.71
CA HIS A 208 -8.70 -9.02 -10.75
C HIS A 208 -7.15 -8.98 -10.76
N LYS A 209 -6.53 -8.81 -11.94
CA LYS A 209 -5.07 -8.70 -12.04
C LYS A 209 -4.56 -7.42 -11.35
N ALA A 210 -5.28 -6.29 -11.54
CA ALA A 210 -4.96 -5.05 -10.84
C ALA A 210 -5.10 -5.21 -9.32
N ARG A 211 -6.09 -5.99 -8.84
CA ARG A 211 -6.25 -6.31 -7.41
C ARG A 211 -5.06 -7.10 -6.87
N GLN A 212 -4.57 -8.11 -7.59
CA GLN A 212 -3.37 -8.85 -7.21
C GLN A 212 -2.12 -7.96 -7.17
N ILE A 213 -2.00 -7.02 -8.12
CA ILE A 213 -0.91 -6.05 -8.14
C ILE A 213 -0.99 -5.13 -6.91
N LEU A 214 -2.18 -4.63 -6.55
CA LEU A 214 -2.39 -3.83 -5.35
C LEU A 214 -1.93 -4.58 -4.08
N ASN A 215 -2.33 -5.85 -3.92
CA ASN A 215 -1.91 -6.69 -2.80
C ASN A 215 -0.38 -6.85 -2.77
N GLY A 216 0.25 -7.05 -3.94
CA GLY A 216 1.70 -7.14 -4.07
C GLY A 216 2.42 -5.84 -3.68
N ILE A 217 1.89 -4.69 -4.09
CA ILE A 217 2.43 -3.36 -3.72
C ILE A 217 2.35 -3.16 -2.21
N VAL A 218 1.20 -3.41 -1.58
CA VAL A 218 1.02 -3.29 -0.13
C VAL A 218 2.02 -4.18 0.62
N GLY A 219 2.15 -5.45 0.21
CA GLY A 219 3.12 -6.38 0.81
C GLY A 219 4.57 -5.91 0.69
N LEU A 220 4.96 -5.31 -0.45
CA LEU A 220 6.30 -4.77 -0.67
C LEU A 220 6.56 -3.53 0.21
N LEU A 221 5.57 -2.65 0.34
CA LEU A 221 5.67 -1.46 1.19
C LEU A 221 5.83 -1.85 2.67
N HIS A 222 5.05 -2.82 3.15
CA HIS A 222 5.20 -3.36 4.51
C HIS A 222 6.60 -3.97 4.74
N GLN A 223 7.15 -4.73 3.77
CA GLN A 223 8.51 -5.26 3.85
C GLN A 223 9.58 -4.16 3.89
N SER A 224 9.28 -2.98 3.34
CA SER A 224 10.13 -1.79 3.40
C SER A 224 9.97 -1.01 4.71
N GLY A 225 9.08 -1.45 5.63
CA GLY A 225 8.83 -0.79 6.91
C GLY A 225 7.85 0.38 6.85
N CYS A 226 7.13 0.55 5.73
CA CYS A 226 6.16 1.63 5.56
C CYS A 226 4.74 1.16 5.92
N LEU A 227 3.99 1.98 6.64
CA LEU A 227 2.54 1.84 6.77
C LEU A 227 1.85 2.30 5.48
N VAL A 228 0.72 1.71 5.15
CA VAL A 228 0.03 1.97 3.88
C VAL A 228 -1.35 2.57 4.13
N LEU A 229 -1.58 3.74 3.53
CA LEU A 229 -2.87 4.41 3.48
C LEU A 229 -3.43 4.31 2.05
N LEU A 230 -4.66 3.83 1.89
CA LEU A 230 -5.36 3.79 0.61
C LEU A 230 -6.40 4.92 0.55
N GLU A 231 -6.28 5.75 -0.48
CA GLU A 231 -7.12 6.91 -0.67
C GLU A 231 -8.30 6.68 -1.61
N GLY A 232 -9.27 7.61 -1.57
CA GLY A 232 -10.37 7.66 -2.50
C GLY A 232 -11.35 6.49 -2.38
N VAL A 233 -11.49 5.90 -1.20
CA VAL A 233 -12.49 4.86 -0.94
C VAL A 233 -13.88 5.49 -0.94
N GLU A 234 -14.68 5.21 -1.96
CA GLU A 234 -16.01 5.82 -2.15
C GLU A 234 -17.17 4.83 -1.98
N THR A 235 -16.90 3.52 -2.13
CA THR A 235 -17.92 2.46 -2.09
C THR A 235 -17.57 1.36 -1.09
N HIS A 236 -18.59 0.58 -0.70
CA HIS A 236 -18.42 -0.61 0.14
C HIS A 236 -17.47 -1.64 -0.49
N ASP A 237 -17.61 -1.89 -1.80
CA ASP A 237 -16.75 -2.87 -2.50
C ASP A 237 -15.28 -2.43 -2.53
N GLN A 238 -15.04 -1.13 -2.72
CA GLN A 238 -13.69 -0.57 -2.61
C GLN A 238 -13.11 -0.70 -1.20
N ALA A 239 -13.94 -0.49 -0.16
CA ALA A 239 -13.53 -0.69 1.22
C ALA A 239 -13.19 -2.18 1.50
N MET A 240 -13.94 -3.13 0.92
CA MET A 240 -13.63 -4.56 1.00
C MET A 240 -12.31 -4.90 0.31
N ILE A 241 -12.03 -4.30 -0.86
CA ILE A 241 -10.75 -4.46 -1.57
C ILE A 241 -9.60 -3.94 -0.72
N ALA A 242 -9.77 -2.79 -0.05
CA ALA A 242 -8.77 -2.24 0.86
C ALA A 242 -8.43 -3.20 2.00
N ILE A 243 -9.44 -3.86 2.61
CA ILE A 243 -9.23 -4.87 3.64
C ILE A 243 -8.48 -6.08 3.07
N ASP A 244 -8.91 -6.60 1.91
CA ASP A 244 -8.27 -7.75 1.25
C ASP A 244 -6.82 -7.46 0.86
N ALA A 245 -6.51 -6.21 0.49
CA ALA A 245 -5.15 -5.78 0.18
C ALA A 245 -4.25 -5.68 1.42
N GLY A 246 -4.83 -5.66 2.62
CA GLY A 246 -4.10 -5.60 3.88
C GLY A 246 -3.54 -4.21 4.20
N VAL A 247 -4.16 -3.12 3.69
CA VAL A 247 -3.73 -1.76 4.02
C VAL A 247 -4.00 -1.42 5.50
N ASP A 248 -3.19 -0.55 6.08
CA ASP A 248 -3.30 -0.16 7.49
C ASP A 248 -4.38 0.89 7.72
N PHE A 249 -4.47 1.84 6.77
CA PHE A 249 -5.35 3.00 6.85
C PHE A 249 -6.15 3.18 5.57
N VAL A 250 -7.30 3.81 5.72
CA VAL A 250 -8.19 4.16 4.61
C VAL A 250 -8.71 5.58 4.77
N GLN A 251 -8.91 6.24 3.63
CA GLN A 251 -9.53 7.57 3.53
C GLN A 251 -10.44 7.63 2.31
N GLY A 252 -11.59 8.27 2.45
CA GLY A 252 -12.50 8.45 1.32
C GLY A 252 -13.93 8.80 1.73
N PHE A 253 -14.75 9.12 0.74
CA PHE A 253 -16.13 9.57 0.94
C PHE A 253 -17.04 8.49 1.48
N TYR A 254 -16.68 7.22 1.32
CA TYR A 254 -17.40 6.11 1.94
C TYR A 254 -17.41 6.24 3.48
N PHE A 255 -16.32 6.67 4.07
CA PHE A 255 -16.22 6.88 5.50
C PHE A 255 -16.66 8.28 5.88
N GLN A 256 -16.02 9.31 5.32
CA GLN A 256 -16.39 10.70 5.59
C GLN A 256 -15.79 11.67 4.56
N LYS A 257 -16.56 12.68 4.18
CA LYS A 257 -16.08 13.80 3.36
C LYS A 257 -15.32 14.81 4.23
N PRO A 258 -14.39 15.60 3.64
CA PRO A 258 -13.79 16.73 4.33
C PRO A 258 -14.83 17.69 4.90
N SER A 259 -14.62 18.20 6.11
CA SER A 259 -15.55 19.12 6.77
C SER A 259 -14.83 20.32 7.35
N ILE A 260 -15.39 21.51 7.13
CA ILE A 260 -14.97 22.75 7.79
C ILE A 260 -15.61 22.91 9.18
N LEU A 261 -16.63 22.10 9.51
CA LEU A 261 -17.35 22.10 10.79
C LEU A 261 -16.61 21.18 11.77
N LEU A 262 -15.49 21.65 12.31
CA LEU A 262 -14.57 20.85 13.10
C LEU A 262 -15.21 20.30 14.38
N ASP A 263 -16.05 21.10 15.05
CA ASP A 263 -16.74 20.69 16.29
C ASP A 263 -17.66 19.48 16.09
N GLN A 264 -18.19 19.27 14.87
CA GLN A 264 -19.05 18.14 14.55
C GLN A 264 -18.29 16.84 14.25
N MET A 265 -16.97 16.90 14.09
CA MET A 265 -16.16 15.73 13.75
C MET A 265 -15.84 14.87 14.98
N GLN A 266 -15.86 15.43 16.18
CA GLN A 266 -15.47 14.73 17.42
C GLN A 266 -16.49 13.66 17.88
N HIS A 267 -17.74 13.75 17.46
CA HIS A 267 -18.86 12.96 18.01
C HIS A 267 -19.54 12.02 17.00
N ARG A 268 -18.88 11.71 15.87
CA ARG A 268 -19.50 10.84 14.87
C ARG A 268 -19.32 9.37 15.21
N ASP A 269 -20.43 8.64 15.12
CA ASP A 269 -20.47 7.19 15.20
C ASP A 269 -19.94 6.57 13.90
N PHE A 270 -19.04 5.61 14.00
CA PHE A 270 -18.42 4.93 12.87
C PHE A 270 -19.07 3.56 12.61
N ALA A 271 -20.40 3.48 12.73
CA ALA A 271 -21.16 2.26 12.51
C ALA A 271 -20.86 1.58 11.15
N ASN A 272 -20.52 2.36 10.12
CA ASN A 272 -20.14 1.83 8.81
C ASN A 272 -18.88 0.95 8.88
N LEU A 273 -17.92 1.25 9.76
CA LEU A 273 -16.70 0.46 9.89
C LEU A 273 -16.96 -0.88 10.59
N ASP A 274 -17.80 -0.89 11.61
CA ASP A 274 -18.21 -2.13 12.29
C ASP A 274 -18.99 -3.05 11.35
N GLN A 275 -19.91 -2.49 10.56
CA GLN A 275 -20.65 -3.25 9.55
C GLN A 275 -19.71 -3.81 8.47
N LEU A 276 -18.81 -3.00 7.94
CA LEU A 276 -17.81 -3.40 6.94
C LEU A 276 -16.98 -4.59 7.42
N LEU A 277 -16.45 -4.52 8.64
CA LEU A 277 -15.65 -5.61 9.23
C LEU A 277 -16.48 -6.86 9.53
N SER A 278 -17.75 -6.70 9.89
CA SER A 278 -18.69 -7.81 10.06
C SER A 278 -18.95 -8.52 8.73
N ASP A 279 -19.15 -7.76 7.66
CA ASP A 279 -19.38 -8.29 6.30
C ASP A 279 -18.14 -9.02 5.80
N TYR A 280 -16.95 -8.45 6.03
CA TYR A 280 -15.67 -9.09 5.71
C TYR A 280 -15.49 -10.43 6.43
N LYS A 281 -15.73 -10.47 7.75
CA LYS A 281 -15.65 -11.69 8.54
C LYS A 281 -16.68 -12.73 8.09
N SER A 282 -17.88 -12.30 7.68
CA SER A 282 -18.93 -13.19 7.20
C SER A 282 -18.57 -13.83 5.86
N ARG A 283 -17.98 -13.06 4.93
CA ARG A 283 -17.45 -13.57 3.66
C ARG A 283 -16.32 -14.59 3.88
N ASN A 284 -15.42 -14.32 4.82
CA ASN A 284 -14.25 -15.17 5.11
C ASN A 284 -14.54 -16.34 6.06
N ARG A 285 -15.66 -16.36 6.79
CA ARG A 285 -16.07 -17.53 7.58
C ARG A 285 -16.52 -18.72 6.74
N VAL A 286 -16.93 -18.50 5.51
CA VAL A 286 -17.39 -19.55 4.58
C VAL A 286 -16.21 -20.08 3.75
N THR A 287 -15.09 -19.39 3.71
CA THR A 287 -13.85 -19.82 3.03
C THR A 287 -12.84 -20.24 4.09
N LEU A 288 -12.68 -21.57 4.30
CA LEU A 288 -11.37 -22.12 4.66
C LEU A 288 -10.37 -21.43 3.75
N GLU A 289 -9.20 -21.01 4.26
CA GLU A 289 -8.18 -20.42 3.40
C GLU A 289 -8.06 -21.30 2.14
N PRO A 290 -7.97 -20.74 0.91
CA PRO A 290 -7.85 -21.56 -0.30
C PRO A 290 -6.77 -22.64 -0.21
N THR A 291 -5.76 -22.38 0.62
CA THR A 291 -4.67 -23.27 0.97
C THR A 291 -5.13 -24.52 1.73
N ASP A 292 -6.05 -24.40 2.69
CA ASP A 292 -6.56 -25.54 3.47
C ASP A 292 -7.51 -26.42 2.65
N GLN A 293 -8.27 -25.82 1.73
CA GLN A 293 -9.15 -26.56 0.83
C GLN A 293 -8.35 -27.37 -0.19
N LEU A 294 -7.30 -26.77 -0.79
CA LEU A 294 -6.40 -27.46 -1.71
C LEU A 294 -5.67 -28.60 -1.03
N THR A 295 -5.16 -28.38 0.19
CA THR A 295 -4.52 -29.42 0.97
C THR A 295 -5.47 -30.57 1.20
N SER A 296 -6.67 -30.32 1.72
CA SER A 296 -7.67 -31.36 2.00
C SER A 296 -8.11 -32.11 0.74
N PHE A 297 -8.23 -31.42 -0.39
CA PHE A 297 -8.66 -31.99 -1.65
C PHE A 297 -7.62 -32.96 -2.25
N PHE A 298 -6.33 -32.55 -2.25
CA PHE A 298 -5.26 -33.33 -2.87
C PHE A 298 -4.53 -34.28 -1.90
N GLU A 299 -4.75 -34.18 -0.59
CA GLU A 299 -3.98 -34.92 0.43
C GLU A 299 -4.00 -36.42 0.21
N GLN A 300 -5.18 -37.00 -0.05
CA GLN A 300 -5.30 -38.45 -0.29
C GLN A 300 -4.58 -38.89 -1.58
N ASP A 301 -4.65 -38.11 -2.63
CA ASP A 301 -4.02 -38.45 -3.91
C ASP A 301 -2.49 -38.32 -3.83
N PHE A 302 -1.98 -37.35 -3.07
CA PHE A 302 -0.55 -37.24 -2.79
C PHE A 302 -0.04 -38.39 -1.95
N HIS A 303 -0.74 -38.81 -0.90
CA HIS A 303 -0.35 -39.95 -0.08
C HIS A 303 -0.36 -41.25 -0.88
N ARG A 304 -1.38 -41.50 -1.70
CA ARG A 304 -1.42 -42.66 -2.62
C ARG A 304 -0.27 -42.64 -3.61
N ALA A 305 0.05 -41.49 -4.21
CA ALA A 305 1.16 -41.36 -5.13
C ALA A 305 2.50 -41.68 -4.46
N VAL A 306 2.72 -41.14 -3.26
CA VAL A 306 3.93 -41.43 -2.47
C VAL A 306 4.02 -42.90 -2.06
N GLU A 307 2.93 -43.52 -1.60
CA GLU A 307 2.91 -44.97 -1.29
C GLU A 307 3.29 -45.82 -2.52
N SER A 308 2.73 -45.47 -3.68
CA SER A 308 3.05 -46.16 -4.95
C SER A 308 4.52 -46.01 -5.33
N LEU A 309 5.10 -44.80 -5.14
CA LEU A 309 6.53 -44.53 -5.35
C LEU A 309 7.40 -45.36 -4.40
N CYS A 310 7.05 -45.43 -3.12
CA CYS A 310 7.76 -46.26 -2.15
C CYS A 310 7.69 -47.75 -2.41
N GLN A 311 6.65 -48.20 -3.12
CA GLN A 311 6.51 -49.59 -3.59
C GLN A 311 7.27 -49.87 -4.90
N GLY A 312 7.98 -48.87 -5.43
CA GLY A 312 8.82 -48.99 -6.64
C GLY A 312 8.06 -48.80 -7.96
N SER A 313 6.85 -48.24 -7.93
CA SER A 313 6.09 -47.95 -9.14
C SER A 313 6.77 -46.85 -9.97
N ALA A 314 6.57 -46.88 -11.29
CA ALA A 314 7.00 -45.77 -12.14
C ALA A 314 6.26 -44.49 -11.77
N MET A 315 6.95 -43.34 -11.85
CA MET A 315 6.39 -42.02 -11.52
C MET A 315 5.13 -41.71 -12.34
N THR A 316 5.09 -42.11 -13.60
CA THR A 316 3.93 -41.97 -14.51
C THR A 316 2.69 -42.71 -14.00
N GLU A 317 2.86 -43.82 -13.33
CA GLU A 317 1.77 -44.59 -12.73
C GLU A 317 1.35 -43.97 -11.39
N ALA A 318 2.31 -43.67 -10.54
CA ALA A 318 2.09 -43.07 -9.22
C ALA A 318 1.36 -41.73 -9.30
N CYS A 319 1.74 -40.86 -10.25
CA CYS A 319 1.17 -39.53 -10.43
C CYS A 319 -0.06 -39.51 -11.38
N ARG A 320 -0.54 -40.66 -11.88
CA ARG A 320 -1.64 -40.69 -12.85
C ARG A 320 -2.90 -40.00 -12.37
N THR A 321 -3.32 -40.23 -11.13
CA THR A 321 -4.52 -39.60 -10.56
C THR A 321 -4.35 -38.08 -10.48
N LEU A 322 -3.21 -37.61 -10.01
CA LEU A 322 -2.89 -36.17 -9.94
C LEU A 322 -2.91 -35.53 -11.33
N LEU A 323 -2.23 -36.12 -12.31
CA LEU A 323 -2.13 -35.58 -13.67
C LEU A 323 -3.44 -35.60 -14.45
N ASN A 324 -4.39 -36.48 -14.11
CA ASN A 324 -5.72 -36.52 -14.71
C ASN A 324 -6.63 -35.42 -14.19
N HIS A 325 -6.25 -34.72 -13.10
CA HIS A 325 -7.01 -33.60 -12.60
C HIS A 325 -6.86 -32.39 -13.55
N PRO A 326 -7.96 -31.74 -13.97
CA PRO A 326 -7.92 -30.70 -15.01
C PRO A 326 -7.10 -29.44 -14.60
N THR A 327 -6.94 -29.17 -13.30
CA THR A 327 -6.18 -28.04 -12.81
C THR A 327 -4.68 -28.34 -12.64
N VAL A 328 -4.30 -29.61 -12.62
CA VAL A 328 -2.89 -29.99 -12.45
C VAL A 328 -2.15 -29.81 -13.77
N SER A 329 -1.05 -29.08 -13.73
CA SER A 329 -0.22 -28.85 -14.90
C SER A 329 0.93 -29.83 -15.03
N ARG A 330 1.59 -30.18 -13.92
CA ARG A 330 2.76 -31.06 -13.93
C ARG A 330 3.07 -31.67 -12.57
N CYS A 331 3.79 -32.79 -12.55
CA CYS A 331 4.39 -33.42 -11.38
C CYS A 331 5.89 -33.62 -11.58
N TYR A 332 6.69 -33.46 -10.53
CA TYR A 332 8.14 -33.71 -10.55
C TYR A 332 8.67 -34.12 -9.18
N LEU A 333 9.81 -34.82 -9.19
CA LEU A 333 10.47 -35.33 -8.00
C LEU A 333 11.80 -34.59 -7.75
N VAL A 334 12.07 -34.25 -6.53
CA VAL A 334 13.27 -33.53 -6.10
C VAL A 334 13.89 -34.24 -4.89
N ASP A 335 15.20 -34.30 -4.81
CA ASP A 335 15.92 -34.87 -3.67
C ASP A 335 16.05 -33.84 -2.51
N GLU A 336 16.62 -34.26 -1.40
CA GLU A 336 16.85 -33.42 -0.22
C GLU A 336 17.81 -32.23 -0.45
N ASN A 337 18.61 -32.27 -1.54
CA ASN A 337 19.51 -31.19 -1.91
C ASN A 337 18.86 -30.20 -2.90
N GLY A 338 17.61 -30.42 -3.28
CA GLY A 338 16.87 -29.57 -4.22
C GLY A 338 17.05 -29.95 -5.68
N VAL A 339 17.78 -31.04 -5.98
CA VAL A 339 18.03 -31.46 -7.36
C VAL A 339 16.88 -32.29 -7.87
N GLN A 340 16.38 -31.96 -9.07
CA GLN A 340 15.35 -32.76 -9.72
C GLN A 340 15.92 -34.10 -10.17
N ILE A 341 15.32 -35.22 -9.71
CA ILE A 341 15.85 -36.56 -9.87
C ILE A 341 15.21 -37.36 -11.01
N ARG A 342 14.11 -36.86 -11.59
CA ARG A 342 13.42 -37.49 -12.74
C ARG A 342 12.86 -36.40 -13.65
N ASP A 343 12.50 -36.77 -14.87
CA ASP A 343 11.84 -35.89 -15.83
C ASP A 343 10.49 -35.40 -15.27
N THR A 344 10.13 -34.18 -15.60
CA THR A 344 8.83 -33.61 -15.28
C THR A 344 7.75 -34.33 -16.09
N LEU A 345 6.71 -34.80 -15.41
CA LEU A 345 5.50 -35.26 -16.05
C LEU A 345 4.55 -34.08 -16.24
N VAL A 346 4.13 -33.82 -17.45
CA VAL A 346 3.25 -32.70 -17.82
C VAL A 346 1.88 -33.28 -18.20
N SER A 347 0.81 -32.63 -17.73
CA SER A 347 -0.55 -33.05 -18.12
C SER A 347 -0.82 -32.77 -19.61
N ASP A 348 -1.74 -33.53 -20.21
CA ASP A 348 -2.12 -33.34 -21.61
C ASP A 348 -2.67 -31.94 -21.89
N THR A 349 -3.38 -31.36 -20.95
CA THR A 349 -3.94 -30.01 -21.05
C THR A 349 -2.84 -28.97 -21.13
N THR A 350 -1.82 -29.07 -20.29
CA THR A 350 -0.68 -28.14 -20.26
C THR A 350 0.22 -28.33 -21.48
N SER A 351 0.47 -29.56 -21.90
CA SER A 351 1.30 -29.85 -23.09
C SER A 351 0.80 -29.16 -24.35
N ARG A 352 -0.52 -28.96 -24.48
CA ARG A 352 -1.14 -28.30 -25.64
C ARG A 352 -1.03 -26.77 -25.59
N ASN A 353 -0.76 -26.19 -24.45
CA ASN A 353 -0.82 -24.72 -24.19
C ASN A 353 0.55 -24.14 -23.84
N LEU A 354 1.65 -24.85 -23.96
CA LEU A 354 3.00 -24.35 -23.71
C LEU A 354 3.33 -23.22 -24.70
N ASP A 355 3.78 -22.09 -24.17
CA ASP A 355 4.21 -20.94 -24.97
C ASP A 355 5.62 -21.23 -25.55
N PRO A 356 5.77 -21.30 -26.90
CA PRO A 356 7.05 -21.62 -27.54
C PRO A 356 8.19 -20.65 -27.18
N ARG A 357 7.88 -19.47 -26.71
CA ARG A 357 8.89 -18.46 -26.28
C ARG A 357 9.68 -18.93 -25.06
N PHE A 358 9.10 -19.80 -24.22
CA PHE A 358 9.71 -20.32 -23.01
C PHE A 358 10.35 -21.71 -23.20
N ARG A 359 10.41 -22.22 -24.44
CA ARG A 359 11.02 -23.50 -24.77
C ARG A 359 12.42 -23.73 -24.16
N PRO A 360 13.31 -22.72 -24.05
CA PRO A 360 14.60 -22.90 -23.35
C PRO A 360 14.49 -23.26 -21.86
N LEU A 361 13.33 -23.05 -21.24
CA LEU A 361 13.07 -23.31 -19.82
C LEU A 361 12.27 -24.63 -19.60
N GLU A 362 11.88 -25.34 -20.65
CA GLU A 362 11.07 -26.57 -20.56
C GLU A 362 11.86 -27.71 -19.94
N SER A 363 13.14 -27.86 -20.29
CA SER A 363 13.98 -28.93 -19.76
C SER A 363 14.38 -28.60 -18.32
N THR A 364 13.92 -29.42 -17.38
CA THR A 364 14.20 -29.28 -15.94
C THR A 364 15.09 -30.43 -15.42
N SER A 365 15.64 -31.25 -16.29
CA SER A 365 16.56 -32.34 -15.91
C SER A 365 17.75 -31.74 -15.14
N SER A 366 17.99 -32.24 -13.93
CA SER A 366 19.02 -31.75 -13.00
C SER A 366 18.86 -30.28 -12.55
N ALA A 367 17.66 -29.67 -12.71
CA ALA A 367 17.38 -28.36 -12.17
C ALA A 367 17.47 -28.36 -10.63
N ASP A 368 18.02 -27.29 -10.07
CA ASP A 368 18.12 -27.08 -8.62
C ASP A 368 16.99 -26.16 -8.17
N TRP A 369 16.10 -26.69 -7.33
CA TRP A 369 14.93 -26.00 -6.78
C TRP A 369 15.11 -25.61 -5.31
N TYR A 370 16.29 -25.81 -4.70
CA TYR A 370 16.53 -25.57 -3.26
C TYR A 370 16.17 -24.17 -2.79
N ARG A 371 16.33 -23.16 -3.64
CA ARG A 371 15.93 -21.77 -3.34
C ARG A 371 14.42 -21.59 -3.14
N GLN A 372 13.59 -22.52 -3.64
CA GLN A 372 12.15 -22.42 -3.56
C GLN A 372 11.67 -22.72 -2.13
N GLN A 373 10.78 -21.86 -1.61
CA GLN A 373 10.30 -21.95 -0.24
C GLN A 373 9.53 -23.24 0.03
N TYR A 374 8.69 -23.68 -0.92
CA TYR A 374 7.89 -24.89 -0.79
C TYR A 374 8.75 -26.14 -0.58
N LEU A 375 9.89 -26.23 -1.27
CA LEU A 375 10.79 -27.36 -1.14
C LEU A 375 11.42 -27.39 0.26
N ARG A 376 11.94 -26.26 0.73
CA ARG A 376 12.53 -26.14 2.08
C ARG A 376 11.52 -26.48 3.17
N GLN A 377 10.25 -26.08 3.02
CA GLN A 377 9.17 -26.42 3.94
C GLN A 377 8.85 -27.91 3.94
N ALA A 378 8.74 -28.53 2.76
CA ALA A 378 8.50 -29.97 2.64
C ALA A 378 9.66 -30.82 3.18
N ILE A 379 10.92 -30.38 3.02
CA ILE A 379 12.10 -31.01 3.61
C ILE A 379 12.07 -30.89 5.15
N ALA A 380 11.68 -29.71 5.67
CA ALA A 380 11.62 -29.48 7.12
C ALA A 380 10.46 -30.21 7.81
N ARG A 381 9.38 -30.54 7.06
CA ARG A 381 8.16 -31.17 7.59
C ARG A 381 7.74 -32.37 6.73
N PRO A 382 8.53 -33.46 6.67
CA PRO A 382 8.18 -34.64 5.89
C PRO A 382 6.86 -35.23 6.38
N GLY A 383 6.04 -35.72 5.44
CA GLY A 383 4.71 -36.29 5.72
C GLY A 383 3.58 -35.27 5.82
N SER A 384 3.88 -33.97 5.75
CA SER A 384 2.87 -32.92 5.73
C SER A 384 2.84 -32.23 4.36
N LEU A 385 1.68 -32.19 3.74
CA LEU A 385 1.47 -31.53 2.45
C LEU A 385 1.64 -30.00 2.64
N GLN A 386 2.50 -29.40 1.84
CA GLN A 386 2.77 -27.96 1.84
C GLN A 386 2.17 -27.32 0.59
N VAL A 387 1.71 -26.09 0.69
CA VAL A 387 1.09 -25.32 -0.39
C VAL A 387 1.71 -23.94 -0.46
N THR A 388 2.02 -23.46 -1.68
CA THR A 388 2.53 -22.10 -1.87
C THR A 388 1.39 -21.09 -2.02
N ALA A 389 1.69 -19.81 -1.79
CA ALA A 389 0.95 -18.74 -2.45
C ALA A 389 1.11 -18.84 -3.98
N PRO A 390 0.19 -18.27 -4.78
CA PRO A 390 0.35 -18.18 -6.21
C PRO A 390 1.65 -17.48 -6.62
N TYR A 391 2.39 -18.05 -7.58
CA TYR A 391 3.61 -17.46 -8.11
C TYR A 391 3.75 -17.74 -9.61
N LEU A 392 4.62 -16.97 -10.29
CA LEU A 392 4.90 -17.18 -11.70
C LEU A 392 5.85 -18.36 -11.88
N CYS A 393 5.36 -19.41 -12.52
CA CYS A 393 6.17 -20.58 -12.86
C CYS A 393 7.22 -20.21 -13.92
N ILE A 394 8.49 -20.42 -13.61
CA ILE A 394 9.60 -20.07 -14.51
C ILE A 394 9.59 -20.94 -15.78
N THR A 395 9.12 -22.19 -15.71
CA THR A 395 9.18 -23.14 -16.83
C THR A 395 8.19 -22.85 -17.94
N GLY A 396 7.04 -22.23 -17.63
CA GLY A 396 5.99 -21.99 -18.62
C GLY A 396 5.40 -20.58 -18.57
N ALA A 397 5.93 -19.70 -17.70
CA ALA A 397 5.48 -18.33 -17.51
C ALA A 397 3.97 -18.19 -17.25
N TYR A 398 3.38 -19.12 -16.50
CA TYR A 398 2.00 -19.05 -16.02
C TYR A 398 1.93 -19.00 -14.49
N MET A 399 0.86 -18.44 -13.97
CA MET A 399 0.61 -18.41 -12.53
C MET A 399 0.25 -19.80 -12.02
N CYS A 400 0.97 -20.29 -11.02
CA CYS A 400 0.72 -21.59 -10.40
C CYS A 400 0.82 -21.53 -8.87
N VAL A 401 0.24 -22.56 -8.25
CA VAL A 401 0.42 -22.95 -6.86
C VAL A 401 1.10 -24.30 -6.85
N THR A 402 2.15 -24.48 -6.05
CA THR A 402 2.81 -25.78 -5.91
C THR A 402 2.40 -26.45 -4.61
N LEU A 403 1.92 -27.67 -4.75
CA LEU A 403 1.76 -28.62 -3.65
C LEU A 403 3.03 -29.47 -3.55
N SER A 404 3.54 -29.69 -2.35
CA SER A 404 4.76 -30.46 -2.13
C SER A 404 4.68 -31.33 -0.88
N LEU A 405 5.07 -32.61 -0.99
CA LEU A 405 5.07 -33.58 0.09
C LEU A 405 6.44 -34.26 0.20
N GLY A 406 7.12 -34.03 1.32
CA GLY A 406 8.37 -34.72 1.65
C GLY A 406 8.08 -36.16 2.13
N TYR A 407 8.82 -37.14 1.59
CA TYR A 407 8.69 -38.53 2.00
C TYR A 407 10.04 -39.24 2.00
N ARG A 408 10.15 -40.40 2.70
CA ARG A 408 11.38 -41.18 2.74
C ARG A 408 11.23 -42.46 1.95
N GLU A 409 12.19 -42.65 1.06
CA GLU A 409 12.33 -43.88 0.25
C GLU A 409 13.74 -44.44 0.45
N ASN A 410 13.85 -45.68 0.92
CA ASN A 410 15.14 -46.31 1.21
C ASN A 410 16.10 -45.47 2.06
N GLY A 411 15.55 -44.72 3.05
CA GLY A 411 16.29 -43.84 3.94
C GLY A 411 16.64 -42.45 3.40
N ARG A 412 16.41 -42.20 2.11
CA ARG A 412 16.62 -40.91 1.46
C ARG A 412 15.33 -40.09 1.51
N LEU A 413 15.47 -38.79 1.72
CA LEU A 413 14.35 -37.85 1.69
C LEU A 413 14.16 -37.36 0.27
N ASN A 414 12.97 -37.60 -0.28
CA ASN A 414 12.53 -37.11 -1.58
C ASN A 414 11.30 -36.20 -1.38
N VAL A 415 11.04 -35.33 -2.33
CA VAL A 415 9.86 -34.44 -2.33
C VAL A 415 9.11 -34.62 -3.62
N LEU A 416 7.85 -35.03 -3.53
CA LEU A 416 6.92 -34.99 -4.64
C LEU A 416 6.31 -33.60 -4.74
N CYS A 417 6.44 -32.96 -5.90
CA CYS A 417 5.90 -31.66 -6.20
C CYS A 417 4.86 -31.73 -7.32
N CYS A 418 3.81 -30.92 -7.20
CA CYS A 418 2.75 -30.83 -8.19
C CYS A 418 2.33 -29.37 -8.35
N ASP A 419 2.42 -28.87 -9.58
CA ASP A 419 2.00 -27.52 -9.92
C ASP A 419 0.56 -27.52 -10.41
N ILE A 420 -0.24 -26.60 -9.83
CA ILE A 420 -1.65 -26.38 -10.16
C ILE A 420 -1.79 -25.00 -10.80
N LEU A 421 -2.56 -24.90 -11.86
CA LEU A 421 -2.85 -23.63 -12.54
C LEU A 421 -3.68 -22.72 -11.64
N ALA A 422 -3.16 -21.53 -11.29
CA ALA A 422 -3.85 -20.60 -10.39
C ALA A 422 -5.19 -20.11 -10.97
N ASN A 423 -5.27 -19.90 -12.29
CA ASN A 423 -6.49 -19.43 -12.96
C ASN A 423 -7.63 -20.48 -12.95
N ALA A 424 -7.30 -21.75 -12.75
CA ALA A 424 -8.30 -22.82 -12.67
C ALA A 424 -8.90 -22.95 -11.25
N LEU A 425 -8.22 -22.42 -10.23
CA LEU A 425 -8.67 -22.46 -8.84
C LEU A 425 -9.89 -21.55 -8.59
N ASP A 426 -9.95 -20.40 -9.25
CA ASP A 426 -11.07 -19.45 -9.10
C ASP A 426 -12.41 -20.00 -9.62
N GLY A 427 -12.38 -20.94 -10.57
CA GLY A 427 -13.57 -21.56 -11.17
C GLY A 427 -14.04 -22.84 -10.49
N GLU A 428 -13.17 -23.59 -9.82
CA GLU A 428 -13.51 -24.87 -9.18
C GLU A 428 -13.78 -24.72 -7.67
N LEU A 429 -13.07 -23.82 -6.98
CA LEU A 429 -13.36 -23.49 -5.57
C LEU A 429 -14.74 -22.87 -5.36
N SER A 430 -15.33 -22.27 -6.40
CA SER A 430 -16.72 -21.79 -6.38
C SER A 430 -17.76 -22.90 -6.64
N ARG A 431 -17.34 -24.13 -6.96
CA ARG A 431 -18.20 -25.30 -7.23
C ARG A 431 -18.09 -26.41 -6.16
N LEU A 432 -17.14 -26.27 -5.22
CA LEU A 432 -17.01 -27.10 -4.02
C LEU A 432 -17.60 -26.40 -2.79
#